data_9bec2d04ccd8c3b8e1e9639fecb4f40b
#
_entry.id   9bec2d04ccd8c3b8e1e9639fecb4f40b
#
_cell.length_a   1.000
_cell.length_b   1.000
_cell.length_c   1.000
_cell.angle_alpha   90.00
_cell.angle_beta   90.00
_cell.angle_gamma   90.00
#
_symmetry.space_group_name_H-M   'P 1'
#
loop_
_entity.id
_entity.type
_entity.pdbx_description
1 polymer ?
#
loop_
_entity_poly.entity_id
_entity_poly.type
_entity_poly.pdbx_seq_one_letter_code
_entity_poly.pdbx_strand_id
1 'polypeptide(L)'
;MKDMKSQRIAEILKSGAEDTDIVVKGWVRTKRGNKNVAFIALNDGSCVANIQIVVDLAKFGEEQLKPITTGACIRVDGRLVASLGSGQRVEVQAEKIEIYGTADPETYPLQKKGHSLEFLRDIAYLRPRTNTFGAVLRIRHAMAYAIHEYFNKQGFYYFHTPLITASDCEGAGEMFQVLSLIHISEPTRLRR
;
A
#
# COMPACT_ATOMS: atom_id res chain seq x y z
N MET A 1 4.30 -29.43 3.88
CA MET A 1 4.52 -28.37 2.90
C MET A 1 5.46 -27.35 3.52
N LYS A 2 6.62 -27.08 2.91
CA LYS A 2 7.52 -26.00 3.38
C LYS A 2 6.73 -24.70 3.32
N ASP A 3 6.76 -23.94 4.39
CA ASP A 3 6.15 -22.61 4.45
C ASP A 3 6.95 -21.68 3.53
N MET A 4 6.52 -21.56 2.26
CA MET A 4 7.19 -20.71 1.29
C MET A 4 7.04 -19.25 1.71
N LYS A 5 8.15 -18.52 1.71
CA LYS A 5 8.16 -17.10 2.02
C LYS A 5 7.44 -16.32 0.92
N SER A 6 6.56 -15.41 1.32
CA SER A 6 5.88 -14.52 0.38
C SER A 6 6.90 -13.65 -0.38
N GLN A 7 6.71 -13.54 -1.70
CA GLN A 7 7.52 -12.68 -2.57
C GLN A 7 6.80 -11.34 -2.80
N ARG A 8 7.58 -10.28 -3.03
CA ARG A 8 7.02 -8.96 -3.35
C ARG A 8 6.57 -8.91 -4.81
N ILE A 9 5.40 -8.34 -5.06
CA ILE A 9 4.82 -8.21 -6.41
C ILE A 9 5.78 -7.47 -7.35
N ALA A 10 6.47 -6.43 -6.88
CA ALA A 10 7.46 -5.72 -7.68
C ALA A 10 8.60 -6.62 -8.17
N GLU A 11 9.05 -7.56 -7.35
CA GLU A 11 10.13 -8.51 -7.70
C GLU A 11 9.63 -9.54 -8.71
N ILE A 12 8.41 -10.07 -8.51
CA ILE A 12 7.78 -11.03 -9.43
C ILE A 12 7.59 -10.41 -10.81
N LEU A 13 7.03 -9.20 -10.87
CA LEU A 13 6.80 -8.50 -12.14
C LEU A 13 8.10 -8.13 -12.87
N LYS A 14 9.19 -7.89 -12.11
CA LYS A 14 10.52 -7.60 -12.67
C LYS A 14 11.22 -8.85 -13.18
N SER A 15 11.18 -9.95 -12.43
CA SER A 15 11.83 -11.21 -12.80
C SER A 15 11.15 -11.87 -13.99
N GLY A 16 9.80 -11.87 -13.99
CA GLY A 16 9.00 -12.55 -15.00
C GLY A 16 9.29 -14.04 -15.10
N ALA A 17 9.81 -14.66 -14.03
CA ALA A 17 10.12 -16.08 -13.98
C ALA A 17 8.83 -16.89 -14.06
N GLU A 18 8.65 -17.62 -15.15
CA GLU A 18 7.48 -18.45 -15.40
C GLU A 18 7.67 -19.85 -14.81
N ASP A 19 6.57 -20.58 -14.68
CA ASP A 19 6.52 -21.97 -14.22
C ASP A 19 7.10 -22.20 -12.80
N THR A 20 6.99 -21.22 -11.93
CA THR A 20 7.45 -21.31 -10.54
C THR A 20 6.29 -21.24 -9.56
N ASP A 21 6.37 -22.03 -8.49
CA ASP A 21 5.45 -21.93 -7.38
C ASP A 21 5.77 -20.69 -6.54
N ILE A 22 4.77 -19.87 -6.27
CA ILE A 22 4.94 -18.63 -5.54
C ILE A 22 3.86 -18.43 -4.49
N VAL A 23 4.19 -17.61 -3.52
CA VAL A 23 3.24 -17.09 -2.52
C VAL A 23 3.21 -15.57 -2.61
N VAL A 24 2.02 -15.03 -2.81
CA VAL A 24 1.80 -13.58 -2.82
C VAL A 24 0.77 -13.21 -1.76
N LYS A 25 0.96 -12.04 -1.14
CA LYS A 25 0.04 -11.46 -0.15
C LYS A 25 -0.26 -10.03 -0.54
N GLY A 26 -1.46 -9.58 -0.30
CA GLY A 26 -1.81 -8.20 -0.61
C GLY A 26 -3.28 -7.89 -0.47
N TRP A 27 -3.63 -6.72 -0.94
CA TRP A 27 -5.01 -6.23 -0.94
C TRP A 27 -5.61 -6.31 -2.34
N VAL A 28 -6.85 -6.77 -2.38
CA VAL A 28 -7.64 -6.85 -3.61
C VAL A 28 -7.97 -5.44 -4.10
N ARG A 29 -7.55 -5.12 -5.30
CA ARG A 29 -7.87 -3.85 -5.98
C ARG A 29 -9.17 -3.95 -6.77
N THR A 30 -9.30 -5.05 -7.51
CA THR A 30 -10.53 -5.36 -8.26
C THR A 30 -10.70 -6.86 -8.34
N LYS A 31 -11.96 -7.30 -8.41
CA LYS A 31 -12.35 -8.66 -8.76
C LYS A 31 -13.34 -8.59 -9.91
N ARG A 32 -13.13 -9.37 -10.92
CA ARG A 32 -14.00 -9.53 -12.09
C ARG A 32 -13.97 -10.99 -12.53
N GLY A 33 -14.94 -11.43 -13.26
CA GLY A 33 -14.97 -12.83 -13.74
C GLY A 33 -16.24 -13.15 -14.48
N ASN A 34 -16.32 -14.38 -14.91
CA ASN A 34 -17.48 -15.01 -15.50
C ASN A 34 -17.85 -16.26 -14.67
N LYS A 35 -18.71 -17.13 -15.21
CA LYS A 35 -19.15 -18.36 -14.52
C LYS A 35 -18.03 -19.39 -14.27
N ASN A 36 -16.92 -19.32 -14.97
CA ASN A 36 -15.88 -20.34 -14.92
C ASN A 36 -14.59 -19.84 -14.25
N VAL A 37 -14.26 -18.55 -14.42
CA VAL A 37 -12.97 -17.99 -13.98
C VAL A 37 -13.18 -16.63 -13.34
N ALA A 38 -12.51 -16.40 -12.20
CA ALA A 38 -12.41 -15.09 -11.57
C ALA A 38 -10.98 -14.54 -11.71
N PHE A 39 -10.89 -13.24 -11.97
CA PHE A 39 -9.65 -12.50 -12.07
C PHE A 39 -9.58 -11.51 -10.92
N ILE A 40 -8.55 -11.60 -10.10
CA ILE A 40 -8.34 -10.71 -8.96
C ILE A 40 -7.06 -9.91 -9.20
N ALA A 41 -7.16 -8.59 -9.23
CA ALA A 41 -5.99 -7.72 -9.23
C ALA A 41 -5.52 -7.52 -7.78
N LEU A 42 -4.32 -8.01 -7.46
CA LEU A 42 -3.73 -7.96 -6.12
C LEU A 42 -2.56 -6.97 -6.09
N ASN A 43 -2.46 -6.20 -5.02
CA ASN A 43 -1.38 -5.25 -4.78
C ASN A 43 -0.87 -5.34 -3.34
N ASP A 44 0.44 -5.42 -3.15
CA ASP A 44 1.11 -5.49 -1.85
C ASP A 44 1.75 -4.16 -1.41
N GLY A 45 1.60 -3.12 -2.23
CA GLY A 45 2.22 -1.81 -2.00
C GLY A 45 3.67 -1.70 -2.46
N SER A 46 4.32 -2.77 -2.91
CA SER A 46 5.72 -2.72 -3.36
C SER A 46 5.90 -1.96 -4.67
N CYS A 47 4.87 -1.89 -5.51
CA CYS A 47 4.83 -1.10 -6.74
C CYS A 47 3.42 -0.58 -7.02
N VAL A 48 3.28 0.27 -8.05
CA VAL A 48 1.98 0.81 -8.48
C VAL A 48 1.19 -0.25 -9.27
N ALA A 49 1.89 -1.14 -9.98
CA ALA A 49 1.28 -2.21 -10.75
C ALA A 49 0.67 -3.28 -9.84
N ASN A 50 -0.33 -3.98 -10.37
CA ASN A 50 -0.95 -5.12 -9.69
C ASN A 50 -0.49 -6.40 -10.36
N ILE A 51 -0.52 -7.52 -9.62
CA ILE A 51 -0.44 -8.84 -10.21
C ILE A 51 -1.86 -9.40 -10.39
N GLN A 52 -2.11 -10.06 -11.52
CA GLN A 52 -3.38 -10.75 -11.74
C GLN A 52 -3.33 -12.14 -11.16
N ILE A 53 -4.33 -12.45 -10.35
CA ILE A 53 -4.59 -13.81 -9.86
C ILE A 53 -5.73 -14.37 -10.67
N VAL A 54 -5.52 -15.53 -11.24
CA VAL A 54 -6.53 -16.31 -12.00
C VAL A 54 -7.05 -17.41 -11.11
N VAL A 55 -8.35 -17.43 -10.88
CA VAL A 55 -9.01 -18.38 -9.99
C VAL A 55 -9.99 -19.20 -10.79
N ASP A 56 -9.77 -20.49 -10.87
CA ASP A 56 -10.68 -21.45 -11.49
C ASP A 56 -11.84 -21.74 -10.53
N LEU A 57 -13.06 -21.35 -10.90
CA LEU A 57 -14.25 -21.52 -10.07
C LEU A 57 -14.67 -23.00 -9.90
N ALA A 58 -14.19 -23.88 -10.75
CA ALA A 58 -14.41 -25.32 -10.57
C ALA A 58 -13.61 -25.89 -9.37
N LYS A 59 -12.46 -25.27 -9.05
CA LYS A 59 -11.62 -25.65 -7.90
C LYS A 59 -12.02 -24.94 -6.61
N PHE A 60 -12.51 -23.70 -6.74
CA PHE A 60 -12.88 -22.86 -5.59
C PHE A 60 -14.39 -22.67 -5.59
N GLY A 61 -15.07 -23.10 -4.57
CA GLY A 61 -16.51 -22.85 -4.41
C GLY A 61 -16.84 -21.36 -4.42
N GLU A 62 -17.96 -20.98 -4.99
CA GLU A 62 -18.42 -19.58 -5.07
C GLU A 62 -18.50 -18.92 -3.68
N GLU A 63 -18.97 -19.66 -2.69
CA GLU A 63 -19.04 -19.22 -1.28
C GLU A 63 -17.67 -18.84 -0.70
N GLN A 64 -16.62 -19.55 -1.05
CA GLN A 64 -15.26 -19.24 -0.59
C GLN A 64 -14.74 -17.91 -1.18
N LEU A 65 -15.17 -17.57 -2.37
CA LEU A 65 -14.74 -16.37 -3.09
C LEU A 65 -15.64 -15.14 -2.80
N LYS A 66 -16.81 -15.34 -2.22
CA LYS A 66 -17.75 -14.26 -1.90
C LYS A 66 -17.15 -13.18 -0.98
N PRO A 67 -16.39 -13.52 0.08
CA PRO A 67 -15.78 -12.52 0.95
C PRO A 67 -14.59 -11.77 0.32
N ILE A 68 -14.11 -12.20 -0.85
CA ILE A 68 -13.01 -11.55 -1.55
C ILE A 68 -13.57 -10.37 -2.35
N THR A 69 -13.65 -9.23 -1.70
CA THR A 69 -14.14 -7.95 -2.25
C THR A 69 -12.99 -6.96 -2.41
N THR A 70 -13.27 -5.81 -3.03
CA THR A 70 -12.28 -4.72 -3.11
C THR A 70 -11.87 -4.29 -1.70
N GLY A 71 -10.57 -4.26 -1.43
CA GLY A 71 -10.02 -3.95 -0.11
C GLY A 71 -9.74 -5.15 0.78
N ALA A 72 -10.27 -6.33 0.48
CA ALA A 72 -9.95 -7.55 1.22
C ALA A 72 -8.45 -7.86 1.17
N CYS A 73 -7.90 -8.38 2.25
CA CYS A 73 -6.52 -8.82 2.36
C CYS A 73 -6.44 -10.33 2.21
N ILE A 74 -5.67 -10.83 1.24
CA ILE A 74 -5.56 -12.24 0.94
C ILE A 74 -4.11 -12.69 0.78
N ARG A 75 -3.89 -13.98 1.06
CA ARG A 75 -2.73 -14.75 0.64
C ARG A 75 -3.16 -15.68 -0.50
N VAL A 76 -2.33 -15.77 -1.51
CA VAL A 76 -2.52 -16.70 -2.61
C VAL A 76 -1.26 -17.53 -2.77
N ASP A 77 -1.40 -18.85 -2.69
CA ASP A 77 -0.39 -19.80 -3.09
C ASP A 77 -0.78 -20.31 -4.49
N GLY A 78 0.15 -20.32 -5.41
CA GLY A 78 -0.14 -20.71 -6.78
C GLY A 78 1.08 -20.69 -7.68
N ARG A 79 0.86 -20.96 -8.96
CA ARG A 79 1.89 -21.04 -9.99
C ARG A 79 1.94 -19.76 -10.82
N LEU A 80 3.13 -19.22 -10.97
CA LEU A 80 3.38 -18.08 -11.86
C LEU A 80 3.49 -18.59 -13.30
N VAL A 81 2.68 -18.05 -14.19
CA VAL A 81 2.62 -18.44 -15.60
C VAL A 81 2.64 -17.20 -16.50
N ALA A 82 2.99 -17.43 -17.78
CA ALA A 82 2.83 -16.40 -18.80
C ALA A 82 1.36 -15.98 -18.89
N SER A 83 1.10 -14.68 -18.95
CA SER A 83 -0.27 -14.20 -19.11
C SER A 83 -0.74 -14.33 -20.55
N LEU A 84 -1.95 -14.83 -20.72
CA LEU A 84 -2.62 -14.88 -22.02
C LEU A 84 -3.25 -13.54 -22.41
N GLY A 85 -3.35 -12.59 -21.46
CA GLY A 85 -3.95 -11.28 -21.65
C GLY A 85 -2.96 -10.21 -22.09
N SER A 86 -3.43 -9.27 -22.90
CA SER A 86 -2.65 -8.06 -23.23
C SER A 86 -2.53 -7.15 -22.00
N GLY A 87 -1.31 -6.65 -21.73
CA GLY A 87 -1.08 -5.66 -20.68
C GLY A 87 -0.33 -6.13 -19.44
N GLN A 88 -0.06 -7.43 -19.32
CA GLN A 88 0.82 -8.00 -18.29
C GLN A 88 1.59 -9.20 -18.83
N ARG A 89 2.81 -9.40 -18.34
CA ARG A 89 3.66 -10.50 -18.80
C ARG A 89 3.32 -11.82 -18.11
N VAL A 90 3.03 -11.77 -16.83
CA VAL A 90 2.82 -12.94 -15.97
C VAL A 90 1.54 -12.81 -15.16
N GLU A 91 0.96 -13.93 -14.79
CA GLU A 91 -0.18 -14.02 -13.89
C GLU A 91 -0.02 -15.23 -12.96
N VAL A 92 -0.75 -15.24 -11.86
CA VAL A 92 -0.72 -16.32 -10.88
C VAL A 92 -1.96 -17.18 -11.03
N GLN A 93 -1.79 -18.43 -11.36
CA GLN A 93 -2.85 -19.43 -11.26
C GLN A 93 -2.99 -19.87 -9.80
N ALA A 94 -4.11 -19.51 -9.17
CA ALA A 94 -4.34 -19.81 -7.76
C ALA A 94 -4.56 -21.31 -7.53
N GLU A 95 -3.84 -21.84 -6.53
CA GLU A 95 -4.03 -23.20 -6.01
C GLU A 95 -4.66 -23.19 -4.63
N LYS A 96 -4.33 -22.17 -3.82
CA LYS A 96 -4.89 -21.96 -2.49
C LYS A 96 -5.06 -20.47 -2.24
N ILE A 97 -6.18 -20.12 -1.63
CA ILE A 97 -6.46 -18.74 -1.19
C ILE A 97 -6.82 -18.76 0.29
N GLU A 98 -6.16 -17.91 1.05
CA GLU A 98 -6.43 -17.66 2.46
C GLU A 98 -6.80 -16.19 2.64
N ILE A 99 -7.91 -15.92 3.33
CA ILE A 99 -8.39 -14.57 3.59
C ILE A 99 -7.90 -14.13 4.97
N TYR A 100 -7.07 -13.09 5.02
CA TYR A 100 -6.58 -12.50 6.26
C TYR A 100 -7.50 -11.42 6.81
N GLY A 101 -8.27 -10.77 5.95
CA GLY A 101 -9.24 -9.77 6.34
C GLY A 101 -10.22 -9.48 5.21
N THR A 102 -11.45 -9.31 5.59
CA THR A 102 -12.54 -8.94 4.67
C THR A 102 -12.69 -7.43 4.61
N ALA A 103 -13.32 -6.93 3.55
CA ALA A 103 -13.76 -5.54 3.44
C ALA A 103 -15.22 -5.55 3.00
N ASP A 104 -16.06 -4.83 3.71
CA ASP A 104 -17.46 -4.69 3.33
C ASP A 104 -17.56 -3.85 2.03
N PRO A 105 -18.15 -4.38 0.97
CA PRO A 105 -18.24 -3.69 -0.31
C PRO A 105 -19.11 -2.42 -0.27
N GLU A 106 -20.00 -2.28 0.71
CA GLU A 106 -20.87 -1.11 0.85
C GLU A 106 -20.19 0.04 1.58
N THR A 107 -19.39 -0.27 2.60
CA THR A 107 -18.76 0.73 3.47
C THR A 107 -17.30 1.03 3.14
N TYR A 108 -16.62 0.14 2.37
CA TYR A 108 -15.22 0.38 2.01
C TYR A 108 -15.07 1.60 1.10
N PRO A 109 -14.33 2.65 1.51
CA PRO A 109 -14.36 3.94 0.82
C PRO A 109 -13.78 3.95 -0.60
N LEU A 110 -12.74 3.10 -0.84
CA LEU A 110 -12.07 3.06 -2.15
C LEU A 110 -12.77 2.07 -3.09
N GLN A 111 -13.76 2.57 -3.80
CA GLN A 111 -14.48 1.83 -4.83
C GLN A 111 -13.74 1.85 -6.18
N LYS A 112 -14.19 1.07 -7.18
CA LYS A 112 -13.62 1.01 -8.54
C LYS A 112 -13.69 2.30 -9.35
N LYS A 113 -14.40 3.30 -8.88
CA LYS A 113 -14.56 4.61 -9.55
C LYS A 113 -13.38 5.54 -9.28
N GLY A 114 -13.23 6.57 -10.09
CA GLY A 114 -12.33 7.68 -9.79
C GLY A 114 -12.77 8.44 -8.53
N HIS A 115 -11.80 8.91 -7.76
CA HIS A 115 -12.03 9.70 -6.56
C HIS A 115 -11.42 11.08 -6.72
N SER A 116 -12.12 12.13 -6.26
CA SER A 116 -11.58 13.49 -6.23
C SER A 116 -10.45 13.62 -5.21
N LEU A 117 -9.59 14.62 -5.38
CA LEU A 117 -8.50 14.87 -4.43
C LEU A 117 -9.04 15.31 -3.07
N GLU A 118 -10.17 16.02 -3.02
CA GLU A 118 -10.86 16.42 -1.79
C GLU A 118 -11.28 15.17 -1.01
N PHE A 119 -12.03 14.28 -1.63
CA PHE A 119 -12.44 13.02 -1.02
C PHE A 119 -11.26 12.21 -0.50
N LEU A 120 -10.15 12.17 -1.26
CA LEU A 120 -8.95 11.44 -0.83
C LEU A 120 -8.22 12.12 0.36
N ARG A 121 -8.46 13.41 0.63
CA ARG A 121 -7.98 14.05 1.86
C ARG A 121 -8.80 13.64 3.07
N ASP A 122 -10.12 13.48 2.93
CA ASP A 122 -11.00 13.02 4.00
C ASP A 122 -10.66 11.60 4.46
N ILE A 123 -10.26 10.74 3.52
CA ILE A 123 -9.79 9.37 3.79
C ILE A 123 -8.27 9.25 3.72
N ALA A 124 -7.54 10.18 4.34
CA ALA A 124 -6.10 10.32 4.23
C ALA A 124 -5.33 9.02 4.53
N TYR A 125 -5.83 8.18 5.44
CA TYR A 125 -5.24 6.89 5.84
C TYR A 125 -5.33 5.82 4.72
N LEU A 126 -6.28 5.93 3.77
CA LEU A 126 -6.42 5.01 2.64
C LEU A 126 -5.86 5.55 1.32
N ARG A 127 -5.69 6.87 1.19
CA ARG A 127 -5.25 7.49 -0.07
C ARG A 127 -3.94 6.93 -0.64
N PRO A 128 -2.95 6.45 0.16
CA PRO A 128 -1.73 5.82 -0.39
C PRO A 128 -2.01 4.57 -1.23
N ARG A 129 -3.16 3.94 -1.05
CA ARG A 129 -3.59 2.79 -1.85
C ARG A 129 -4.09 3.16 -3.24
N THR A 130 -4.33 4.44 -3.53
CA THR A 130 -4.67 4.91 -4.88
C THR A 130 -3.40 5.04 -5.74
N ASN A 131 -3.56 4.90 -7.06
CA ASN A 131 -2.42 5.02 -7.97
C ASN A 131 -1.79 6.42 -7.90
N THR A 132 -2.62 7.48 -7.85
CA THR A 132 -2.16 8.87 -7.77
C THR A 132 -1.32 9.12 -6.53
N PHE A 133 -1.87 8.87 -5.33
CA PHE A 133 -1.10 9.12 -4.10
C PHE A 133 0.01 8.09 -3.88
N GLY A 134 -0.16 6.86 -4.36
CA GLY A 134 0.91 5.87 -4.39
C GLY A 134 2.11 6.35 -5.22
N ALA A 135 1.89 7.00 -6.37
CA ALA A 135 2.95 7.59 -7.19
C ALA A 135 3.55 8.84 -6.51
N VAL A 136 2.70 9.76 -6.03
CA VAL A 136 3.15 10.98 -5.35
C VAL A 136 4.05 10.67 -4.16
N LEU A 137 3.66 9.70 -3.32
CA LEU A 137 4.46 9.34 -2.13
C LEU A 137 5.80 8.70 -2.51
N ARG A 138 5.86 7.92 -3.59
CA ARG A 138 7.14 7.38 -4.11
C ARG A 138 8.05 8.48 -4.63
N ILE A 139 7.51 9.44 -5.38
CA ILE A 139 8.28 10.59 -5.86
C ILE A 139 8.79 11.41 -4.68
N ARG A 140 7.95 11.73 -3.70
CA ARG A 140 8.37 12.44 -2.49
C ARG A 140 9.49 11.72 -1.75
N HIS A 141 9.37 10.40 -1.58
CA HIS A 141 10.42 9.59 -0.97
C HIS A 141 11.73 9.68 -1.74
N ALA A 142 11.70 9.48 -3.06
CA ALA A 142 12.88 9.52 -3.91
C ALA A 142 13.54 10.90 -3.90
N MET A 143 12.76 11.99 -3.96
CA MET A 143 13.28 13.35 -3.91
C MET A 143 13.89 13.70 -2.56
N ALA A 144 13.24 13.34 -1.45
CA ALA A 144 13.79 13.58 -0.12
C ALA A 144 15.13 12.86 0.07
N TYR A 145 15.19 11.58 -0.36
CA TYR A 145 16.43 10.82 -0.32
C TYR A 145 17.52 11.43 -1.21
N ALA A 146 17.18 11.85 -2.43
CA ALA A 146 18.13 12.45 -3.35
C ALA A 146 18.75 13.76 -2.81
N ILE A 147 17.97 14.59 -2.11
CA ILE A 147 18.47 15.79 -1.44
C ILE A 147 19.50 15.42 -0.35
N HIS A 148 19.17 14.47 0.52
CA HIS A 148 20.10 14.02 1.55
C HIS A 148 21.36 13.39 0.95
N GLU A 149 21.22 12.58 -0.09
CA GLU A 149 22.34 11.96 -0.79
C GLU A 149 23.26 13.01 -1.43
N TYR A 150 22.67 14.02 -2.09
CA TYR A 150 23.41 15.10 -2.73
C TYR A 150 24.28 15.84 -1.71
N PHE A 151 23.69 16.34 -0.62
CA PHE A 151 24.44 17.07 0.40
C PHE A 151 25.48 16.21 1.11
N ASN A 152 25.15 14.95 1.38
CA ASN A 152 26.11 14.02 1.98
C ASN A 152 27.33 13.78 1.08
N LYS A 153 27.14 13.64 -0.25
CA LYS A 153 28.24 13.53 -1.23
C LYS A 153 29.11 14.78 -1.32
N GLN A 154 28.56 15.95 -0.99
CA GLN A 154 29.31 17.22 -0.93
C GLN A 154 30.02 17.43 0.41
N GLY A 155 29.96 16.48 1.32
CA GLY A 155 30.60 16.57 2.64
C GLY A 155 29.81 17.29 3.73
N PHE A 156 28.55 17.58 3.50
CA PHE A 156 27.68 18.17 4.50
C PHE A 156 27.14 17.10 5.47
N TYR A 157 27.00 17.48 6.73
CA TYR A 157 26.37 16.64 7.74
C TYR A 157 24.90 17.03 7.93
N TYR A 158 24.03 16.01 8.06
CA TYR A 158 22.65 16.23 8.45
C TYR A 158 22.52 16.31 9.97
N PHE A 159 22.20 17.50 10.48
CA PHE A 159 21.89 17.71 11.88
C PHE A 159 20.40 17.78 12.08
N HIS A 160 19.88 16.88 12.92
CA HIS A 160 18.48 16.90 13.33
C HIS A 160 18.27 17.97 14.41
N THR A 161 18.07 19.21 13.98
CA THR A 161 17.80 20.33 14.87
C THR A 161 16.38 20.27 15.43
N PRO A 162 16.12 20.80 16.64
CA PRO A 162 14.77 20.88 17.18
C PRO A 162 13.83 21.70 16.30
N LEU A 163 12.62 21.16 16.03
CA LEU A 163 11.56 21.87 15.32
C LEU A 163 10.78 22.83 16.23
N ILE A 164 10.76 22.53 17.53
CA ILE A 164 10.11 23.35 18.56
C ILE A 164 11.20 24.13 19.26
N THR A 165 11.13 25.45 19.18
CA THR A 165 12.13 26.37 19.76
C THR A 165 11.43 27.58 20.38
N ALA A 166 12.06 28.19 21.39
CA ALA A 166 11.63 29.43 21.95
C ALA A 166 12.27 30.65 21.25
N SER A 167 13.12 30.41 20.25
CA SER A 167 13.81 31.46 19.50
C SER A 167 13.00 31.88 18.29
N ASP A 168 12.59 33.14 18.25
CA ASP A 168 12.09 33.81 17.05
C ASP A 168 13.28 34.24 16.21
N CYS A 169 13.49 33.61 15.02
CA CYS A 169 14.71 33.84 14.27
C CYS A 169 14.71 35.09 13.40
N GLU A 170 13.61 35.76 13.18
CA GLU A 170 13.56 36.97 12.33
C GLU A 170 12.78 38.15 12.95
N GLY A 171 12.21 37.98 14.15
CA GLY A 171 11.35 38.98 14.75
C GLY A 171 10.09 39.29 13.93
N ALA A 172 9.72 38.36 13.02
CA ALA A 172 8.78 38.63 11.94
C ALA A 172 7.34 38.21 12.26
N GLY A 173 7.04 37.74 13.45
CA GLY A 173 5.68 37.35 13.71
C GLY A 173 5.39 36.72 15.05
N GLU A 174 4.14 36.33 15.19
CA GLU A 174 3.66 35.61 16.37
C GLU A 174 4.09 34.12 16.29
N MET A 175 4.72 33.65 17.36
CA MET A 175 5.05 32.23 17.50
C MET A 175 3.82 31.43 17.95
N PHE A 176 3.64 30.24 17.37
CA PHE A 176 2.64 29.30 17.84
C PHE A 176 3.03 28.72 19.19
N GLN A 177 2.12 28.76 20.15
CA GLN A 177 2.31 28.11 21.44
C GLN A 177 1.97 26.62 21.33
N VAL A 178 2.95 25.74 21.61
CA VAL A 178 2.72 24.30 21.69
C VAL A 178 2.43 23.92 23.14
N LEU A 179 1.23 23.41 23.39
CA LEU A 179 0.77 22.99 24.71
C LEU A 179 0.59 21.47 24.75
N SER A 180 1.02 20.86 25.84
CA SER A 180 0.70 19.46 26.16
C SER A 180 -0.54 19.41 27.06
N LEU A 181 -1.44 18.46 26.82
CA LEU A 181 -2.58 18.23 27.70
C LEU A 181 -2.18 17.90 29.14
N ILE A 182 -1.04 17.26 29.35
CA ILE A 182 -0.47 16.99 30.69
C ILE A 182 -0.11 18.28 31.40
N HIS A 183 0.43 19.27 30.69
CA HIS A 183 0.77 20.60 31.28
C HIS A 183 -0.47 21.43 31.52
N ILE A 184 -1.55 21.23 30.81
CA ILE A 184 -2.84 21.91 31.05
C ILE A 184 -3.51 21.32 32.28
N SER A 185 -3.43 20.00 32.50
CA SER A 185 -4.05 19.33 33.65
C SER A 185 -3.24 19.38 34.92
N GLU A 186 -1.92 19.64 34.86
CA GLU A 186 -1.02 19.77 36.03
C GLU A 186 -0.19 21.09 36.02
N PRO A 187 -0.80 22.26 36.05
CA PRO A 187 -0.06 23.54 35.97
C PRO A 187 0.86 23.79 37.15
N THR A 188 0.71 23.06 38.26
CA THR A 188 1.51 23.22 39.48
C THR A 188 2.90 22.58 39.43
N ARG A 189 3.18 21.68 38.48
CA ARG A 189 4.50 21.04 38.34
C ARG A 189 5.57 21.90 37.66
N LEU A 190 5.19 22.98 37.01
CA LEU A 190 6.11 23.91 36.32
C LEU A 190 6.61 25.08 37.17
N ARG A 191 6.31 25.12 38.46
CA ARG A 191 6.78 26.16 39.37
C ARG A 191 7.88 25.67 40.33
N ARG A 192 8.86 24.94 39.79
CA ARG A 192 10.13 24.71 40.51
C ARG A 192 11.30 25.00 39.60
#